data_c63c465ae46f66ad18e1093a59cb4192
#
_entry.id   c63c465ae46f66ad18e1093a59cb4192
#
_cell.length_a   1.000
_cell.length_b   1.000
_cell.length_c   1.000
_cell.angle_alpha   90.00
_cell.angle_beta   90.00
_cell.angle_gamma   90.00
#
_symmetry.space_group_name_H-M   'P 1'
#
loop_
_entity.id
_entity.type
_entity.pdbx_description
1 polymer ?
#
loop_
_entity_poly.entity_id
_entity_poly.type
_entity_poly.pdbx_seq_one_letter_code
_entity_poly.pdbx_strand_id
1 'polypeptide(L)'
;MTLLQNGRRYFDWNASALLCDNSRKSLISNLDLIGNASSVHFEGREARNIIERSRDDVMNLLGLDRGTIIFTSGASESAALFLHNKRFECSAIEHDCVKRWCEVSIPVEKNGLVSSYTSKDNQTLQIANSETGILQNVPKNIACTDAVQAIGKIDFKFNEIQPQAFFLASHKVCGPKGVGVLFVKNEDLVES
;
A
#
# COMPACT_ATOMS: atom_id res chain seq x y z
N MET A 1 -0.38 8.05 -22.48
CA MET A 1 -0.37 9.51 -22.21
C MET A 1 -1.81 9.98 -22.24
N THR A 2 -2.36 10.43 -21.13
CA THR A 2 -3.78 10.79 -21.05
C THR A 2 -3.96 12.29 -21.25
N LEU A 3 -4.82 12.65 -22.20
CA LEU A 3 -5.28 14.02 -22.39
C LEU A 3 -6.37 14.32 -21.34
N LEU A 4 -6.21 15.35 -20.56
CA LEU A 4 -7.27 15.88 -19.71
C LEU A 4 -8.32 16.59 -20.58
N GLN A 5 -9.55 16.74 -20.06
CA GLN A 5 -10.68 17.37 -20.77
C GLN A 5 -10.38 18.76 -21.35
N ASN A 6 -9.38 19.46 -20.82
CA ASN A 6 -8.93 20.79 -21.26
C ASN A 6 -7.76 20.75 -22.26
N GLY A 7 -7.44 19.58 -22.83
CA GLY A 7 -6.32 19.40 -23.77
C GLY A 7 -4.93 19.34 -23.11
N ARG A 8 -4.84 19.45 -21.79
CA ARG A 8 -3.57 19.33 -21.07
C ARG A 8 -3.10 17.89 -21.02
N ARG A 9 -1.79 17.68 -21.08
CA ARG A 9 -1.14 16.39 -20.87
C ARG A 9 -0.76 16.25 -19.42
N TYR A 10 -1.14 15.13 -18.78
CA TYR A 10 -0.82 14.83 -17.40
C TYR A 10 0.34 13.85 -17.31
N PHE A 11 1.40 14.21 -16.59
CA PHE A 11 2.63 13.42 -16.46
C PHE A 11 2.91 12.99 -15.01
N ASP A 12 2.24 13.57 -14.03
CA ASP A 12 2.53 13.37 -12.61
C ASP A 12 1.81 12.14 -12.02
N TRP A 13 2.00 11.00 -12.66
CA TRP A 13 1.40 9.72 -12.25
C TRP A 13 1.94 9.22 -10.90
N ASN A 14 3.14 9.63 -10.51
CA ASN A 14 3.72 9.29 -9.20
C ASN A 14 3.00 10.02 -8.07
N ALA A 15 2.54 11.24 -8.30
CA ALA A 15 1.74 11.97 -7.31
C ALA A 15 0.32 11.39 -7.23
N SER A 16 -0.34 11.14 -8.37
CA SER A 16 -1.66 10.49 -8.41
C SER A 16 -1.96 9.96 -9.80
N ALA A 17 -2.40 8.72 -9.91
CA ALA A 17 -2.92 8.16 -11.14
C ALA A 17 -4.35 8.66 -11.41
N LEU A 18 -4.76 8.70 -12.68
CA LEU A 18 -6.14 9.02 -13.03
C LEU A 18 -7.06 7.86 -12.65
N LEU A 19 -8.23 8.18 -12.12
CA LEU A 19 -9.25 7.18 -11.82
C LEU A 19 -9.67 6.44 -13.10
N CYS A 20 -9.54 5.12 -13.13
CA CYS A 20 -9.96 4.33 -14.28
C CYS A 20 -11.48 4.15 -14.34
N ASP A 21 -12.00 3.84 -15.53
CA ASP A 21 -13.43 3.70 -15.75
C ASP A 21 -14.06 2.58 -14.92
N ASN A 22 -13.36 1.48 -14.71
CA ASN A 22 -13.85 0.37 -13.88
C ASN A 22 -13.99 0.80 -12.42
N SER A 23 -12.98 1.48 -11.86
CA SER A 23 -13.06 2.02 -10.49
C SER A 23 -14.17 3.05 -10.35
N ARG A 24 -14.37 3.92 -11.37
CA ARG A 24 -15.47 4.88 -11.40
C ARG A 24 -16.82 4.19 -11.39
N LYS A 25 -17.02 3.18 -12.25
CA LYS A 25 -18.28 2.42 -12.32
C LYS A 25 -18.56 1.72 -11.00
N SER A 26 -17.57 1.07 -10.41
CA SER A 26 -17.70 0.41 -9.11
C SER A 26 -18.08 1.39 -7.99
N LEU A 27 -17.46 2.58 -7.93
CA LEU A 27 -17.84 3.62 -6.99
C LEU A 27 -19.32 4.01 -7.15
N ILE A 28 -19.74 4.35 -8.38
CA ILE A 28 -21.11 4.80 -8.65
C ILE A 28 -22.12 3.72 -8.28
N SER A 29 -21.87 2.45 -8.62
CA SER A 29 -22.79 1.35 -8.35
C SER A 29 -22.97 1.05 -6.85
N ASN A 30 -22.05 1.51 -6.00
CA ASN A 30 -22.12 1.27 -4.54
C ASN A 30 -22.54 2.52 -3.73
N LEU A 31 -22.75 3.69 -4.38
CA LEU A 31 -23.12 4.91 -3.65
C LEU A 31 -24.49 4.82 -2.97
N ASP A 32 -25.44 4.10 -3.58
CA ASP A 32 -26.78 3.96 -3.06
C ASP A 32 -26.96 2.72 -2.17
N LEU A 33 -25.87 1.98 -1.89
CA LEU A 33 -25.93 0.81 -1.03
C LEU A 33 -26.26 1.24 0.41
N ILE A 34 -27.38 0.75 0.92
CA ILE A 34 -27.82 0.98 2.30
C ILE A 34 -27.33 -0.19 3.15
N GLY A 35 -26.52 0.07 4.16
CA GLY A 35 -26.11 -0.96 5.10
C GLY A 35 -24.90 -0.57 5.92
N ASN A 36 -24.91 -0.98 7.19
CA ASN A 36 -23.73 -0.94 8.04
C ASN A 36 -23.17 -2.37 8.14
N ALA A 37 -21.92 -2.57 7.73
CA ALA A 37 -21.28 -3.89 7.72
C ALA A 37 -21.21 -4.58 9.10
N SER A 38 -21.41 -3.83 10.20
CA SER A 38 -21.50 -4.41 11.57
C SER A 38 -22.89 -4.90 11.92
N SER A 39 -23.92 -4.58 11.12
CA SER A 39 -25.29 -4.99 11.38
C SER A 39 -25.56 -6.44 10.95
N VAL A 40 -26.44 -7.14 11.71
CA VAL A 40 -26.75 -8.57 11.48
C VAL A 40 -27.90 -8.80 10.50
N HIS A 41 -28.63 -7.76 10.10
CA HIS A 41 -29.72 -7.84 9.13
C HIS A 41 -29.20 -7.96 7.69
N PHE A 42 -30.09 -8.13 6.72
CA PHE A 42 -29.75 -8.41 5.33
C PHE A 42 -28.82 -7.38 4.72
N GLU A 43 -29.16 -6.08 4.81
CA GLU A 43 -28.40 -4.99 4.22
C GLU A 43 -27.00 -4.85 4.84
N GLY A 44 -26.87 -5.12 6.15
CA GLY A 44 -25.57 -5.14 6.83
C GLY A 44 -24.68 -6.29 6.34
N ARG A 45 -25.26 -7.48 6.13
CA ARG A 45 -24.53 -8.62 5.57
C ARG A 45 -24.09 -8.36 4.14
N GLU A 46 -24.93 -7.74 3.29
CA GLU A 46 -24.55 -7.36 1.92
C GLU A 46 -23.38 -6.38 1.92
N ALA A 47 -23.41 -5.33 2.76
CA ALA A 47 -22.30 -4.41 2.90
C ALA A 47 -21.02 -5.12 3.36
N ARG A 48 -21.10 -6.03 4.34
CA ARG A 48 -19.97 -6.86 4.79
C ARG A 48 -19.43 -7.75 3.67
N ASN A 49 -20.30 -8.42 2.92
CA ASN A 49 -19.89 -9.29 1.83
C ASN A 49 -19.07 -8.55 0.76
N ILE A 50 -19.40 -7.29 0.46
CA ILE A 50 -18.63 -6.47 -0.48
C ILE A 50 -17.22 -6.21 0.06
N ILE A 51 -17.10 -5.88 1.34
CA ILE A 51 -15.80 -5.64 1.98
C ILE A 51 -14.95 -6.92 1.97
N GLU A 52 -15.53 -8.06 2.39
CA GLU A 52 -14.78 -9.32 2.45
C GLU A 52 -14.36 -9.81 1.05
N ARG A 53 -15.24 -9.75 0.05
CA ARG A 53 -14.86 -10.05 -1.34
C ARG A 53 -13.74 -9.13 -1.84
N SER A 54 -13.77 -7.85 -1.47
CA SER A 54 -12.69 -6.93 -1.84
C SER A 54 -11.35 -7.30 -1.18
N ARG A 55 -11.36 -7.85 0.05
CA ARG A 55 -10.15 -8.41 0.69
C ARG A 55 -9.63 -9.61 -0.08
N ASP A 56 -10.51 -10.55 -0.40
CA ASP A 56 -10.18 -11.75 -1.16
C ASP A 56 -9.62 -11.40 -2.55
N ASP A 57 -10.23 -10.43 -3.24
CA ASP A 57 -9.77 -9.97 -4.54
C ASP A 57 -8.36 -9.37 -4.47
N VAL A 58 -8.06 -8.56 -3.44
CA VAL A 58 -6.72 -8.01 -3.23
C VAL A 58 -5.71 -9.11 -2.91
N MET A 59 -6.05 -10.05 -2.02
CA MET A 59 -5.19 -11.19 -1.70
C MET A 59 -4.86 -12.01 -2.94
N ASN A 60 -5.88 -12.38 -3.72
CA ASN A 60 -5.72 -13.16 -4.96
C ASN A 60 -4.90 -12.42 -6.01
N LEU A 61 -5.18 -11.13 -6.24
CA LEU A 61 -4.47 -10.31 -7.22
C LEU A 61 -2.97 -10.19 -6.90
N LEU A 62 -2.63 -10.13 -5.63
CA LEU A 62 -1.25 -9.99 -5.16
C LEU A 62 -0.55 -11.34 -4.91
N GLY A 63 -1.25 -12.47 -5.15
CA GLY A 63 -0.70 -13.81 -4.96
C GLY A 63 -0.36 -14.12 -3.50
N LEU A 64 -1.20 -13.70 -2.57
CA LEU A 64 -1.01 -13.86 -1.14
C LEU A 64 -1.86 -15.03 -0.63
N ASP A 65 -1.19 -16.04 -0.06
CA ASP A 65 -1.86 -17.27 0.40
C ASP A 65 -2.40 -17.15 1.85
N ARG A 66 -1.88 -16.21 2.63
CA ARG A 66 -2.20 -16.00 4.04
C ARG A 66 -1.88 -14.59 4.50
N GLY A 67 -2.51 -14.15 5.56
CA GLY A 67 -2.40 -12.82 6.13
C GLY A 67 -3.73 -12.09 6.09
N THR A 68 -3.72 -10.83 6.47
CA THR A 68 -4.93 -10.01 6.59
C THR A 68 -4.76 -8.71 5.82
N ILE A 69 -5.78 -8.34 5.08
CA ILE A 69 -5.92 -7.02 4.45
C ILE A 69 -6.71 -6.12 5.38
N ILE A 70 -6.14 -4.97 5.72
CA ILE A 70 -6.80 -3.91 6.48
C ILE A 70 -6.98 -2.73 5.53
N PHE A 71 -8.23 -2.33 5.28
CA PHE A 71 -8.52 -1.13 4.52
C PHE A 71 -8.32 0.11 5.39
N THR A 72 -7.67 1.11 4.82
CA THR A 72 -7.34 2.39 5.46
C THR A 72 -7.72 3.55 4.54
N SER A 73 -7.58 4.78 5.00
CA SER A 73 -7.80 5.98 4.16
C SER A 73 -6.66 6.26 3.17
N GLY A 74 -5.53 5.57 3.30
CA GLY A 74 -4.37 5.73 2.41
C GLY A 74 -3.10 5.14 3.01
N ALA A 75 -2.02 5.15 2.22
CA ALA A 75 -0.73 4.62 2.66
C ALA A 75 -0.17 5.32 3.92
N SER A 76 -0.47 6.60 4.11
CA SER A 76 -0.02 7.34 5.30
C SER A 76 -0.64 6.81 6.59
N GLU A 77 -1.94 6.46 6.57
CA GLU A 77 -2.60 5.81 7.70
C GLU A 77 -2.07 4.38 7.88
N SER A 78 -1.91 3.63 6.80
CA SER A 78 -1.34 2.29 6.85
C SER A 78 0.06 2.27 7.47
N ALA A 79 0.93 3.21 7.07
CA ALA A 79 2.26 3.36 7.64
C ALA A 79 2.21 3.72 9.13
N ALA A 80 1.34 4.66 9.52
CA ALA A 80 1.14 5.04 10.92
C ALA A 80 0.65 3.84 11.75
N LEU A 81 -0.36 3.13 11.27
CA LEU A 81 -0.96 1.98 11.96
C LEU A 81 0.05 0.85 12.20
N PHE A 82 0.96 0.64 11.25
CA PHE A 82 1.95 -0.44 11.38
C PHE A 82 3.23 -0.02 12.10
N LEU A 83 3.74 1.20 11.86
CA LEU A 83 5.06 1.64 12.34
C LEU A 83 5.03 2.38 13.67
N HIS A 84 3.89 2.99 14.05
CA HIS A 84 3.75 3.76 15.29
C HIS A 84 4.11 2.90 16.51
N ASN A 85 4.80 3.50 17.47
CA ASN A 85 5.29 2.86 18.71
C ASN A 85 6.25 1.66 18.52
N LYS A 86 6.66 1.38 17.29
CA LYS A 86 7.67 0.35 17.00
C LYS A 86 8.99 1.05 16.63
N ARG A 87 10.10 0.58 17.16
CA ARG A 87 11.42 1.16 16.88
C ARG A 87 11.94 0.68 15.52
N PHE A 88 11.30 1.17 14.45
CA PHE A 88 11.72 0.88 13.08
C PHE A 88 12.86 1.79 12.64
N GLU A 89 13.73 1.25 11.82
CA GLU A 89 14.78 1.97 11.11
C GLU A 89 14.41 2.09 9.61
N CYS A 90 14.77 3.20 8.99
CA CYS A 90 14.58 3.43 7.57
C CYS A 90 15.72 4.23 6.95
N SER A 91 15.73 4.32 5.63
CA SER A 91 16.67 5.18 4.90
C SER A 91 16.11 6.59 4.72
N ALA A 92 17.02 7.53 4.41
CA ALA A 92 16.66 8.93 4.15
C ALA A 92 15.78 9.12 2.88
N ILE A 93 15.78 8.14 1.98
CA ILE A 93 15.00 8.17 0.73
C ILE A 93 13.58 7.61 0.86
N GLU A 94 13.18 7.16 2.05
CA GLU A 94 11.80 6.77 2.30
C GLU A 94 10.84 7.96 2.20
N HIS A 95 9.58 7.67 1.89
CA HIS A 95 8.53 8.68 1.90
C HIS A 95 8.34 9.28 3.30
N ASP A 96 7.94 10.54 3.41
CA ASP A 96 7.77 11.25 4.69
C ASP A 96 6.80 10.55 5.64
N CYS A 97 5.77 9.87 5.13
CA CYS A 97 4.84 9.10 5.96
C CYS A 97 5.50 7.90 6.66
N VAL A 98 6.61 7.39 6.15
CA VAL A 98 7.43 6.34 6.77
C VAL A 98 8.45 6.96 7.72
N LYS A 99 9.24 7.94 7.25
CA LYS A 99 10.28 8.61 8.05
C LYS A 99 9.75 9.20 9.36
N ARG A 100 8.50 9.63 9.39
CA ARG A 100 7.85 10.17 10.59
C ARG A 100 7.80 9.18 11.76
N TRP A 101 7.79 7.88 11.48
CA TRP A 101 7.63 6.81 12.46
C TRP A 101 8.90 5.98 12.69
N CYS A 102 9.96 6.27 11.93
CA CYS A 102 11.19 5.49 11.94
C CYS A 102 12.39 6.34 12.31
N GLU A 103 13.43 5.71 12.83
CA GLU A 103 14.75 6.29 12.93
C GLU A 103 15.41 6.24 11.54
N VAL A 104 15.88 7.39 11.05
CA VAL A 104 16.59 7.47 9.77
C VAL A 104 18.07 7.17 10.01
N SER A 105 18.41 5.88 9.98
CA SER A 105 19.74 5.35 10.31
C SER A 105 20.38 4.54 9.17
N ILE A 106 19.58 4.06 8.21
CA ILE A 106 20.08 3.18 7.14
C ILE A 106 20.72 4.02 6.03
N PRO A 107 22.01 3.81 5.70
CA PRO A 107 22.72 4.60 4.71
C PRO A 107 22.22 4.33 3.29
N VAL A 108 22.29 5.37 2.46
CA VAL A 108 21.99 5.32 1.02
C VAL A 108 23.28 5.49 0.24
N GLU A 109 23.52 4.63 -0.73
CA GLU A 109 24.67 4.71 -1.62
C GLU A 109 24.53 5.85 -2.64
N LYS A 110 25.65 6.26 -3.27
CA LYS A 110 25.66 7.32 -4.27
C LYS A 110 24.76 7.04 -5.49
N ASN A 111 24.53 5.76 -5.80
CA ASN A 111 23.64 5.31 -6.87
C ASN A 111 22.15 5.28 -6.44
N GLY A 112 21.84 5.66 -5.19
CA GLY A 112 20.49 5.67 -4.64
C GLY A 112 19.98 4.32 -4.12
N LEU A 113 20.83 3.28 -4.13
CA LEU A 113 20.47 1.99 -3.55
C LEU A 113 20.72 1.98 -2.05
N VAL A 114 19.96 1.15 -1.36
CA VAL A 114 20.11 0.83 0.06
C VAL A 114 20.59 -0.62 0.15
N SER A 115 21.81 -0.82 0.60
CA SER A 115 22.44 -2.16 0.62
C SER A 115 22.75 -2.69 2.02
N SER A 116 22.74 -1.80 3.02
CA SER A 116 23.17 -2.13 4.39
C SER A 116 21.98 -2.46 5.28
N TYR A 117 21.47 -3.69 5.19
CA TYR A 117 20.48 -4.20 6.12
C TYR A 117 21.16 -5.02 7.20
N THR A 118 21.00 -4.62 8.47
CA THR A 118 21.55 -5.32 9.63
C THR A 118 20.54 -6.19 10.35
N SER A 119 19.25 -5.84 10.25
CA SER A 119 18.14 -6.60 10.81
C SER A 119 16.94 -6.57 9.88
N LYS A 120 16.20 -7.66 9.80
CA LYS A 120 14.97 -7.75 9.01
C LYS A 120 13.72 -7.48 9.85
N ASP A 121 13.84 -7.48 11.16
CA ASP A 121 12.70 -7.52 12.09
C ASP A 121 12.18 -6.13 12.46
N ASN A 122 12.99 -5.09 12.26
CA ASN A 122 12.63 -3.69 12.56
C ASN A 122 13.04 -2.70 11.47
N GLN A 123 13.21 -3.16 10.24
CA GLN A 123 13.58 -2.29 9.13
C GLN A 123 12.48 -2.24 8.08
N THR A 124 12.32 -1.06 7.47
CA THR A 124 11.42 -0.85 6.34
C THR A 124 12.19 -0.34 5.13
N LEU A 125 11.77 -0.79 3.95
CA LEU A 125 12.33 -0.35 2.67
C LEU A 125 11.24 -0.26 1.62
N GLN A 126 11.21 0.86 0.91
CA GLN A 126 10.37 1.02 -0.28
C GLN A 126 10.85 0.09 -1.42
N ILE A 127 9.91 -0.41 -2.22
CA ILE A 127 10.25 -1.21 -3.41
C ILE A 127 10.75 -0.30 -4.54
N ALA A 128 10.11 0.84 -4.73
CA ALA A 128 10.44 1.83 -5.75
C ALA A 128 10.37 3.23 -5.17
N ASN A 129 11.40 4.03 -5.44
CA ASN A 129 11.45 5.41 -4.98
C ASN A 129 10.55 6.33 -5.84
N SER A 130 9.73 7.15 -5.18
CA SER A 130 8.76 8.03 -5.85
C SER A 130 9.40 9.17 -6.64
N GLU A 131 10.60 9.61 -6.26
CA GLU A 131 11.27 10.78 -6.85
C GLU A 131 12.25 10.38 -7.95
N THR A 132 13.02 9.31 -7.73
CA THR A 132 14.09 8.88 -8.61
C THR A 132 13.72 7.73 -9.53
N GLY A 133 12.66 6.97 -9.18
CA GLY A 133 12.28 5.73 -9.89
C GLY A 133 13.21 4.55 -9.62
N ILE A 134 14.18 4.68 -8.71
CA ILE A 134 15.11 3.60 -8.40
C ILE A 134 14.39 2.46 -7.70
N LEU A 135 14.55 1.26 -8.24
CA LEU A 135 14.05 0.03 -7.64
C LEU A 135 15.06 -0.48 -6.61
N GLN A 136 14.56 -0.81 -5.42
CA GLN A 136 15.39 -1.30 -4.32
C GLN A 136 15.43 -2.83 -4.29
N ASN A 137 16.55 -3.38 -3.83
CA ASN A 137 16.70 -4.81 -3.59
C ASN A 137 16.11 -5.18 -2.21
N VAL A 138 14.78 -5.29 -2.15
CA VAL A 138 14.08 -5.57 -0.88
C VAL A 138 14.44 -6.99 -0.40
N PRO A 139 14.97 -7.14 0.82
CA PRO A 139 15.35 -8.45 1.34
C PRO A 139 14.12 -9.31 1.64
N LYS A 140 14.28 -10.63 1.46
CA LYS A 140 13.23 -11.60 1.81
C LYS A 140 12.93 -11.55 3.31
N ASN A 141 11.63 -11.63 3.66
CA ASN A 141 11.09 -11.57 5.02
C ASN A 141 11.36 -10.25 5.75
N ILE A 142 11.49 -9.15 5.02
CA ILE A 142 11.57 -7.82 5.63
C ILE A 142 10.34 -7.54 6.50
N ALA A 143 10.53 -6.82 7.61
CA ALA A 143 9.43 -6.51 8.52
C ALA A 143 8.33 -5.65 7.87
N CYS A 144 8.72 -4.64 7.09
CA CYS A 144 7.76 -3.79 6.38
C CYS A 144 8.32 -3.35 5.02
N THR A 145 7.44 -3.16 4.04
CA THR A 145 7.83 -2.53 2.77
C THR A 145 6.77 -1.56 2.27
N ASP A 146 7.21 -0.40 1.78
CA ASP A 146 6.38 0.53 1.02
C ASP A 146 6.26 0.02 -0.42
N ALA A 147 5.05 -0.43 -0.79
CA ALA A 147 4.73 -0.93 -2.13
C ALA A 147 3.94 0.08 -2.99
N VAL A 148 3.78 1.31 -2.52
CA VAL A 148 2.92 2.35 -3.13
C VAL A 148 3.31 2.64 -4.58
N GLN A 149 4.60 2.67 -4.91
CA GLN A 149 5.07 2.95 -6.26
C GLN A 149 5.39 1.70 -7.07
N ALA A 150 5.22 0.50 -6.51
CA ALA A 150 5.51 -0.76 -7.18
C ALA A 150 4.26 -1.41 -7.78
N ILE A 151 3.20 -1.56 -6.98
CA ILE A 151 1.97 -2.25 -7.38
C ILE A 151 1.34 -1.56 -8.60
N GLY A 152 1.02 -2.36 -9.62
CA GLY A 152 0.43 -1.88 -10.86
C GLY A 152 1.35 -1.08 -11.78
N LYS A 153 2.63 -0.92 -11.44
CA LYS A 153 3.62 -0.15 -12.21
C LYS A 153 4.81 -0.98 -12.66
N ILE A 154 5.22 -1.97 -11.87
CA ILE A 154 6.31 -2.90 -12.18
C ILE A 154 5.83 -4.33 -12.01
N ASP A 155 6.49 -5.26 -12.69
CA ASP A 155 6.29 -6.69 -12.46
C ASP A 155 6.99 -7.08 -11.16
N PHE A 156 6.19 -7.22 -10.11
CA PHE A 156 6.65 -7.46 -8.76
C PHE A 156 5.79 -8.54 -8.09
N LYS A 157 6.43 -9.51 -7.43
CA LYS A 157 5.76 -10.63 -6.78
C LYS A 157 6.04 -10.67 -5.29
N PHE A 158 5.02 -10.48 -4.47
CA PHE A 158 5.13 -10.55 -3.01
C PHE A 158 5.60 -11.91 -2.48
N ASN A 159 5.30 -13.01 -3.16
CA ASN A 159 5.76 -14.34 -2.78
C ASN A 159 7.29 -14.52 -2.88
N GLU A 160 7.98 -13.67 -3.61
CA GLU A 160 9.45 -13.69 -3.70
C GLU A 160 10.11 -13.04 -2.48
N ILE A 161 9.58 -11.91 -2.00
CA ILE A 161 10.11 -11.20 -0.83
C ILE A 161 9.43 -11.57 0.49
N GLN A 162 8.17 -12.02 0.47
CA GLN A 162 7.41 -12.44 1.64
C GLN A 162 7.50 -11.47 2.83
N PRO A 163 7.18 -10.19 2.69
CA PRO A 163 7.28 -9.22 3.78
C PRO A 163 6.32 -9.58 4.91
N GLN A 164 6.63 -9.15 6.15
CA GLN A 164 5.70 -9.31 7.27
C GLN A 164 4.52 -8.34 7.15
N ALA A 165 4.77 -7.14 6.60
CA ALA A 165 3.74 -6.17 6.26
C ALA A 165 4.12 -5.38 5.01
N PHE A 166 3.11 -4.87 4.31
CA PHE A 166 3.29 -3.84 3.28
C PHE A 166 2.06 -2.96 3.21
N PHE A 167 2.21 -1.80 2.59
CA PHE A 167 1.08 -0.90 2.38
C PHE A 167 1.09 -0.30 0.97
N LEU A 168 -0.10 0.11 0.53
CA LEU A 168 -0.34 0.75 -0.75
C LEU A 168 -1.43 1.82 -0.67
N ALA A 169 -1.51 2.66 -1.71
CA ALA A 169 -2.54 3.68 -1.87
C ALA A 169 -3.27 3.50 -3.20
N SER A 170 -4.59 3.44 -3.14
CA SER A 170 -5.46 3.20 -4.29
C SER A 170 -5.28 4.25 -5.40
N HIS A 171 -5.11 5.55 -5.04
CA HIS A 171 -4.94 6.62 -6.02
C HIS A 171 -3.62 6.56 -6.81
N LYS A 172 -2.70 5.69 -6.45
CA LYS A 172 -1.45 5.44 -7.20
C LYS A 172 -1.62 4.35 -8.27
N VAL A 173 -2.70 3.56 -8.17
CA VAL A 173 -3.03 2.42 -9.06
C VAL A 173 -4.39 2.60 -9.76
N CYS A 174 -4.73 3.83 -10.13
CA CYS A 174 -5.95 4.20 -10.84
C CYS A 174 -7.26 3.97 -10.07
N GLY A 175 -7.18 3.79 -8.75
CA GLY A 175 -8.32 3.72 -7.84
C GLY A 175 -8.69 5.07 -7.23
N PRO A 176 -9.71 5.11 -6.36
CA PRO A 176 -10.17 6.35 -5.73
C PRO A 176 -9.15 6.87 -4.70
N LYS A 177 -9.22 8.18 -4.44
CA LYS A 177 -8.58 8.80 -3.28
C LYS A 177 -9.33 8.41 -2.01
N GLY A 178 -8.64 8.44 -0.87
CA GLY A 178 -9.24 8.10 0.42
C GLY A 178 -9.34 6.61 0.70
N VAL A 179 -8.60 5.77 -0.05
CA VAL A 179 -8.49 4.32 0.15
C VAL A 179 -7.04 3.90 0.10
N GLY A 180 -6.65 3.13 1.11
CA GLY A 180 -5.37 2.45 1.18
C GLY A 180 -5.54 1.01 1.67
N VAL A 181 -4.46 0.28 1.64
CA VAL A 181 -4.40 -1.09 2.15
C VAL A 181 -3.13 -1.24 2.99
N LEU A 182 -3.30 -1.82 4.16
CA LEU A 182 -2.23 -2.43 4.94
C LEU A 182 -2.42 -3.96 4.87
N PHE A 183 -1.41 -4.66 4.42
CA PHE A 183 -1.31 -6.10 4.56
C PHE A 183 -0.45 -6.42 5.78
N VAL A 184 -0.86 -7.40 6.56
CA VAL A 184 -0.06 -8.00 7.64
C VAL A 184 -0.12 -9.52 7.56
N LYS A 185 1.02 -10.16 7.71
CA LYS A 185 1.14 -11.62 7.65
C LYS A 185 0.54 -12.29 8.89
N ASN A 186 0.57 -11.60 10.03
CA ASN A 186 -0.06 -11.97 11.29
C ASN A 186 -0.73 -10.74 11.90
N GLU A 187 -1.97 -10.86 12.35
CA GLU A 187 -2.74 -9.77 12.96
C GLU A 187 -2.11 -9.25 14.25
N ASP A 188 -1.39 -10.08 15.00
CA ASP A 188 -0.64 -9.69 16.20
C ASP A 188 0.44 -8.63 15.93
N LEU A 189 0.77 -8.40 14.65
CA LEU A 189 1.71 -7.37 14.24
C LEU A 189 1.11 -5.94 14.28
N VAL A 190 -0.20 -5.82 14.44
CA VAL A 190 -0.89 -4.53 14.59
C VAL A 190 -1.46 -4.44 15.99
N GLU A 191 -1.01 -3.46 16.76
CA GLU A 191 -1.58 -3.17 18.08
C GLU A 191 -3.02 -2.66 17.91
N SER A 192 -3.94 -3.25 18.69
CA SER A 192 -5.35 -2.86 18.75
C SER A 192 -5.56 -1.62 19.63
#